data_8d5655c0ae43e0d40b2b7306f0427931
#
_entry.id   8d5655c0ae43e0d40b2b7306f0427931
#
_cell.length_a   1.000
_cell.length_b   1.000
_cell.length_c   1.000
_cell.angle_alpha   90.00
_cell.angle_beta   90.00
_cell.angle_gamma   90.00
#
_symmetry.space_group_name_H-M   'P 1'
#
loop_
_entity.id
_entity.type
_entity.pdbx_description
1 polymer ?
#
loop_
_entity_poly.entity_id
_entity_poly.type
_entity_poly.pdbx_seq_one_letter_code
_entity_poly.pdbx_strand_id
1 'polypeptide(L)'
;MSAYSIVNLKKEVENSMGERAPGIEGRFARKHLDSEHLGISYLRYSPGVRSPSAHSHREQEEAYVVISGSGQVRLDDEIRELRCWDVVRVNPATVRAFEAGDDGLELIAIGSDRPDGGDGVFVDPAWID
;
A
#
# COMPACT_ATOMS: atom_id res chain seq x y z
N MET A 1 -6.39 27.18 -0.38
CA MET A 1 -6.30 25.87 -1.04
C MET A 1 -6.38 26.03 -2.54
N SER A 2 -5.47 25.43 -3.27
CA SER A 2 -5.51 25.41 -4.73
C SER A 2 -6.64 24.53 -5.23
N ALA A 3 -7.16 24.84 -6.41
CA ALA A 3 -8.14 23.99 -7.06
C ALA A 3 -7.56 22.62 -7.50
N TYR A 4 -6.24 22.57 -7.65
CA TYR A 4 -5.55 21.35 -8.06
C TYR A 4 -4.11 21.33 -7.53
N SER A 5 -3.49 20.17 -7.58
CA SER A 5 -2.07 20.00 -7.28
C SER A 5 -1.48 18.93 -8.18
N ILE A 6 -0.19 19.01 -8.44
CA ILE A 6 0.53 18.04 -9.26
C ILE A 6 1.84 17.70 -8.54
N VAL A 7 2.06 16.41 -8.32
CA VAL A 7 3.26 15.93 -7.63
C VAL A 7 3.79 14.70 -8.35
N ASN A 8 5.09 14.62 -8.51
CA ASN A 8 5.72 13.41 -9.03
C ASN A 8 6.05 12.48 -7.86
N LEU A 9 5.48 11.30 -7.85
CA LEU A 9 5.63 10.34 -6.77
C LEU A 9 7.09 9.94 -6.50
N LYS A 10 7.89 9.84 -7.54
CA LYS A 10 9.27 9.38 -7.39
C LYS A 10 10.27 10.48 -7.16
N LYS A 11 9.99 11.69 -7.66
CA LYS A 11 10.92 12.82 -7.58
C LYS A 11 10.63 13.74 -6.39
N GLU A 12 9.39 13.89 -6.01
CA GLU A 12 8.96 14.90 -5.03
C GLU A 12 8.45 14.31 -3.72
N VAL A 13 8.14 13.01 -3.67
CA VAL A 13 7.66 12.33 -2.47
C VAL A 13 8.76 11.38 -2.00
N GLU A 14 9.23 11.56 -0.78
CA GLU A 14 10.29 10.76 -0.20
C GLU A 14 9.86 9.30 0.05
N ASN A 15 10.83 8.39 -0.01
CA ASN A 15 10.62 7.01 0.44
C ASN A 15 10.61 7.00 1.96
N SER A 16 9.48 6.64 2.57
CA SER A 16 9.27 6.67 4.01
C SER A 16 9.53 5.33 4.70
N MET A 17 9.87 4.28 3.96
CA MET A 17 10.04 2.94 4.53
C MET A 17 11.40 2.76 5.22
N GLY A 18 12.47 3.23 4.59
CA GLY A 18 13.82 3.20 5.16
C GLY A 18 14.29 1.81 5.56
N GLU A 19 15.11 1.74 6.62
CA GLU A 19 15.72 0.50 7.09
C GLU A 19 14.74 -0.44 7.78
N ARG A 20 13.57 0.05 8.17
CA ARG A 20 12.55 -0.76 8.86
C ARG A 20 11.92 -1.82 7.95
N ALA A 21 12.00 -1.60 6.64
CA ALA A 21 11.42 -2.51 5.66
C ALA A 21 12.39 -2.66 4.48
N PRO A 22 13.49 -3.42 4.65
CA PRO A 22 14.44 -3.62 3.57
C PRO A 22 13.76 -4.23 2.34
N GLY A 23 14.07 -3.68 1.17
CA GLY A 23 13.50 -4.14 -0.09
C GLY A 23 12.10 -3.61 -0.39
N ILE A 24 11.58 -2.71 0.45
CA ILE A 24 10.28 -2.07 0.23
C ILE A 24 10.46 -0.57 0.12
N GLU A 25 9.90 0.02 -0.90
CA GLU A 25 9.83 1.46 -1.10
C GLU A 25 8.38 1.90 -0.94
N GLY A 26 8.15 2.96 -0.16
CA GLY A 26 6.80 3.50 0.04
C GLY A 26 6.82 5.02 -0.03
N ARG A 27 6.02 5.59 -0.91
CA ARG A 27 5.92 7.03 -1.13
C ARG A 27 4.46 7.46 -1.00
N PHE A 28 4.19 8.21 0.06
CA PHE A 28 2.83 8.55 0.50
C PHE A 28 2.58 10.01 0.18
N ALA A 29 1.67 10.28 -0.75
CA ALA A 29 1.52 11.61 -1.35
C ALA A 29 0.35 12.45 -0.80
N ARG A 30 -0.46 11.93 0.13
CA ARG A 30 -1.63 12.65 0.62
C ARG A 30 -1.31 14.09 1.03
N LYS A 31 -0.28 14.28 1.84
CA LYS A 31 0.13 15.61 2.32
C LYS A 31 0.73 16.45 1.20
N HIS A 32 1.54 15.84 0.36
CA HIS A 32 2.17 16.54 -0.77
C HIS A 32 1.14 17.08 -1.75
N LEU A 33 0.04 16.37 -1.92
CA LEU A 33 -1.06 16.79 -2.79
C LEU A 33 -2.02 17.76 -2.11
N ASP A 34 -1.89 17.95 -0.79
CA ASP A 34 -2.85 18.69 0.00
C ASP A 34 -4.28 18.14 -0.23
N SER A 35 -4.38 16.81 -0.25
CA SER A 35 -5.61 16.13 -0.60
C SER A 35 -6.58 16.13 0.58
N GLU A 36 -7.84 16.43 0.30
CA GLU A 36 -8.88 16.47 1.32
C GLU A 36 -9.45 15.08 1.60
N HIS A 37 -9.75 14.31 0.55
CA HIS A 37 -10.49 13.06 0.69
C HIS A 37 -9.75 11.82 0.18
N LEU A 38 -8.65 12.00 -0.54
CA LEU A 38 -7.95 10.90 -1.20
C LEU A 38 -6.53 10.73 -0.68
N GLY A 39 -6.14 9.49 -0.46
CA GLY A 39 -4.75 9.13 -0.27
C GLY A 39 -4.24 8.39 -1.50
N ILE A 40 -3.08 8.79 -2.00
CA ILE A 40 -2.41 8.12 -3.12
C ILE A 40 -1.01 7.78 -2.67
N SER A 41 -0.60 6.52 -2.91
CA SER A 41 0.74 6.04 -2.53
C SER A 41 1.29 5.14 -3.61
N TYR A 42 2.62 5.15 -3.70
CA TYR A 42 3.36 4.20 -4.52
C TYR A 42 4.11 3.24 -3.62
N LEU A 43 3.96 1.94 -3.86
CA LEU A 43 4.63 0.88 -3.11
C LEU A 43 5.39 -0.01 -4.08
N ARG A 44 6.65 -0.32 -3.74
CA ARG A 44 7.47 -1.23 -4.52
C ARG A 44 8.11 -2.25 -3.60
N TYR A 45 7.94 -3.50 -3.96
CA TYR A 45 8.55 -4.66 -3.27
C TYR A 45 9.57 -5.28 -4.20
N SER A 46 10.81 -5.43 -3.74
CA SER A 46 11.85 -6.14 -4.49
C SER A 46 11.48 -7.62 -4.65
N PRO A 47 12.04 -8.33 -5.66
CA PRO A 47 11.72 -9.74 -5.87
C PRO A 47 11.78 -10.57 -4.60
N GLY A 48 10.74 -11.32 -4.31
CA GLY A 48 10.64 -12.22 -3.17
C GLY A 48 10.42 -11.57 -1.81
N VAL A 49 10.35 -10.25 -1.75
CA VAL A 49 10.19 -9.54 -0.48
C VAL A 49 8.72 -9.51 -0.07
N ARG A 50 8.46 -9.79 1.20
CA ARG A 50 7.12 -9.74 1.78
C ARG A 50 7.01 -8.66 2.85
N SER A 51 5.81 -8.15 3.05
CA SER A 51 5.53 -7.19 4.13
C SER A 51 5.99 -7.76 5.47
N PRO A 52 6.78 -7.01 6.25
CA PRO A 52 7.20 -7.47 7.58
C PRO A 52 6.05 -7.44 8.59
N SER A 53 5.00 -6.68 8.32
CA SER A 53 3.81 -6.60 9.17
C SER A 53 2.56 -6.59 8.30
N ALA A 54 1.46 -7.07 8.86
CA ALA A 54 0.14 -6.94 8.27
C ALA A 54 -0.62 -5.82 8.97
N HIS A 55 -1.64 -5.28 8.31
CA HIS A 55 -2.45 -4.24 8.93
C HIS A 55 -3.88 -4.26 8.43
N SER A 56 -4.73 -3.60 9.19
CA SER A 56 -6.10 -3.27 8.80
C SER A 56 -6.32 -1.79 9.11
N HIS A 57 -7.47 -1.27 8.77
CA HIS A 57 -7.89 0.09 9.08
C HIS A 57 -9.21 0.06 9.83
N ARG A 58 -9.47 1.11 10.60
CA ARG A 58 -10.75 1.24 11.32
C ARG A 58 -11.84 1.80 10.41
N GLU A 59 -11.49 2.73 9.54
CA GLU A 59 -12.45 3.47 8.70
C GLU A 59 -12.06 3.52 7.23
N GLN A 60 -10.77 3.51 6.91
CA GLN A 60 -10.30 3.75 5.55
C GLN A 60 -10.48 2.55 4.65
N GLU A 61 -11.26 2.71 3.59
CA GLU A 61 -11.31 1.75 2.49
C GLU A 61 -10.12 2.02 1.57
N GLU A 62 -9.51 0.97 1.04
CA GLU A 62 -8.39 1.09 0.11
C GLU A 62 -8.56 0.23 -1.12
N ALA A 63 -7.95 0.68 -2.21
CA ALA A 63 -7.77 -0.12 -3.41
C ALA A 63 -6.29 -0.10 -3.79
N TYR A 64 -5.79 -1.24 -4.24
CA TYR A 64 -4.41 -1.40 -4.70
C TYR A 64 -4.42 -1.84 -6.15
N VAL A 65 -3.69 -1.13 -6.98
CA VAL A 65 -3.55 -1.45 -8.41
C VAL A 65 -2.15 -1.99 -8.65
N VAL A 66 -2.03 -3.18 -9.18
CA VAL A 66 -0.73 -3.75 -9.57
C VAL A 66 -0.33 -3.10 -10.89
N ILE A 67 0.73 -2.31 -10.89
CA ILE A 67 1.19 -1.60 -12.08
C ILE A 67 2.41 -2.25 -12.74
N SER A 68 3.09 -3.15 -12.03
CA SER A 68 4.25 -3.88 -12.56
C SER A 68 4.49 -5.12 -11.72
N GLY A 69 4.98 -6.17 -12.35
CA GLY A 69 5.34 -7.40 -11.67
C GLY A 69 4.13 -8.24 -11.28
N SER A 70 4.31 -9.04 -10.24
CA SER A 70 3.30 -9.96 -9.73
C SER A 70 3.61 -10.32 -8.29
N GLY A 71 2.70 -11.02 -7.63
CA GLY A 71 2.93 -11.46 -6.27
C GLY A 71 1.70 -12.09 -5.65
N GLN A 72 1.60 -11.95 -4.34
CA GLN A 72 0.49 -12.46 -3.55
C GLN A 72 0.03 -11.40 -2.55
N VAL A 73 -1.24 -11.48 -2.18
CA VAL A 73 -1.80 -10.67 -1.11
C VAL A 73 -2.45 -11.58 -0.08
N ARG A 74 -2.16 -11.33 1.19
CA ARG A 74 -2.93 -11.87 2.29
C ARG A 74 -4.16 -11.02 2.50
N LEU A 75 -5.34 -11.65 2.57
CA LEU A 75 -6.62 -11.00 2.87
C LEU A 75 -7.29 -11.82 3.97
N ASP A 76 -7.17 -11.39 5.22
CA ASP A 76 -7.54 -12.16 6.42
C ASP A 76 -6.86 -13.54 6.41
N ASP A 77 -7.60 -14.62 6.24
CA ASP A 77 -7.08 -16.00 6.27
C ASP A 77 -6.82 -16.56 4.87
N GLU A 78 -6.95 -15.76 3.82
CA GLU A 78 -6.73 -16.18 2.45
C GLU A 78 -5.46 -15.57 1.90
N ILE A 79 -4.81 -16.33 1.00
CA ILE A 79 -3.70 -15.84 0.18
C ILE A 79 -4.17 -15.91 -1.27
N ARG A 80 -4.09 -14.78 -1.97
CA ARG A 80 -4.54 -14.68 -3.36
C ARG A 80 -3.39 -14.21 -4.24
N GLU A 81 -3.32 -14.74 -5.45
CA GLU A 81 -2.33 -14.32 -6.44
C GLU A 81 -2.72 -12.99 -7.07
N LEU A 82 -1.70 -12.19 -7.37
CA LEU A 82 -1.85 -10.89 -8.03
C LEU A 82 -1.02 -10.87 -9.31
N ARG A 83 -1.62 -10.33 -10.35
CA ARG A 83 -0.99 -10.10 -11.66
C ARG A 83 -1.05 -8.64 -12.00
N CYS A 84 -0.21 -8.22 -12.94
CA CYS A 84 -0.21 -6.85 -13.43
C CYS A 84 -1.62 -6.45 -13.88
N TRP A 85 -2.03 -5.26 -13.50
CA TRP A 85 -3.34 -4.63 -13.72
C TRP A 85 -4.50 -5.18 -12.87
N ASP A 86 -4.24 -6.14 -11.99
CA ASP A 86 -5.25 -6.48 -10.99
C ASP A 86 -5.49 -5.31 -10.05
N VAL A 87 -6.73 -5.16 -9.63
CA VAL A 87 -7.12 -4.19 -8.59
C VAL A 87 -7.70 -4.97 -7.42
N VAL A 88 -7.16 -4.71 -6.23
CA VAL A 88 -7.68 -5.31 -4.99
C VAL A 88 -8.36 -4.20 -4.20
N ARG A 89 -9.68 -4.32 -4.02
CA ARG A 89 -10.40 -3.44 -3.10
C ARG A 89 -10.48 -4.11 -1.74
N VAL A 90 -10.17 -3.40 -0.68
CA VAL A 90 -10.08 -3.97 0.67
C VAL A 90 -10.95 -3.15 1.61
N ASN A 91 -11.88 -3.84 2.29
CA ASN A 91 -12.65 -3.24 3.38
C ASN A 91 -11.70 -2.78 4.49
N PRO A 92 -12.06 -1.76 5.27
CA PRO A 92 -11.20 -1.27 6.35
C PRO A 92 -10.70 -2.39 7.27
N ALA A 93 -11.59 -3.23 7.78
CA ALA A 93 -11.25 -4.23 8.80
C ALA A 93 -10.50 -5.45 8.26
N THR A 94 -10.39 -5.62 6.95
CA THR A 94 -9.70 -6.77 6.36
C THR A 94 -8.19 -6.64 6.56
N VAL A 95 -7.59 -7.65 7.16
CA VAL A 95 -6.13 -7.70 7.37
C VAL A 95 -5.44 -7.97 6.03
N ARG A 96 -4.45 -7.14 5.67
CA ARG A 96 -3.73 -7.31 4.41
C ARG A 96 -2.23 -7.21 4.59
N ALA A 97 -1.53 -7.90 3.72
CA ALA A 97 -0.08 -7.86 3.55
C ALA A 97 0.26 -8.31 2.13
N PHE A 98 1.39 -7.88 1.60
CA PHE A 98 1.79 -8.16 0.22
C PHE A 98 3.13 -8.88 0.16
N GLU A 99 3.30 -9.71 -0.85
CA GLU A 99 4.55 -10.40 -1.13
C GLU A 99 4.81 -10.34 -2.64
N ALA A 100 6.02 -9.91 -2.99
CA ALA A 100 6.42 -9.86 -4.40
C ALA A 100 6.80 -11.26 -4.91
N GLY A 101 6.47 -11.52 -6.16
CA GLY A 101 6.99 -12.67 -6.89
C GLY A 101 8.40 -12.42 -7.41
N ASP A 102 8.85 -13.27 -8.33
CA ASP A 102 10.23 -13.25 -8.84
C ASP A 102 10.61 -11.98 -9.60
N ASP A 103 9.62 -11.26 -10.13
CA ASP A 103 9.82 -10.04 -10.89
C ASP A 103 9.60 -8.78 -10.06
N GLY A 104 9.39 -8.92 -8.77
CA GLY A 104 9.01 -7.80 -7.92
C GLY A 104 7.54 -7.46 -8.04
N LEU A 105 7.11 -6.45 -7.30
CA LEU A 105 5.71 -6.01 -7.28
C LEU A 105 5.66 -4.51 -7.07
N GLU A 106 4.97 -3.80 -7.96
CA GLU A 106 4.73 -2.37 -7.81
C GLU A 106 3.23 -2.11 -7.76
N LEU A 107 2.83 -1.31 -6.80
CA LEU A 107 1.42 -1.00 -6.52
C LEU A 107 1.19 0.50 -6.46
N ILE A 108 0.03 0.93 -6.92
CA ILE A 108 -0.54 2.22 -6.54
C ILE A 108 -1.66 1.92 -5.54
N ALA A 109 -1.57 2.51 -4.37
CA ALA A 109 -2.61 2.41 -3.34
C ALA A 109 -3.44 3.69 -3.33
N ILE A 110 -4.75 3.52 -3.27
CA ILE A 110 -5.71 4.61 -3.22
C ILE A 110 -6.54 4.43 -1.96
N GLY A 111 -6.53 5.42 -1.09
CA GLY A 111 -7.27 5.37 0.17
C GLY A 111 -8.33 6.45 0.24
N SER A 112 -9.43 6.13 0.91
CA SER A 112 -10.51 7.08 1.20
C SER A 112 -10.16 7.96 2.40
N ASP A 113 -11.14 8.67 2.93
CA ASP A 113 -11.00 9.46 4.16
C ASP A 113 -10.49 8.60 5.31
N ARG A 114 -9.71 9.23 6.17
CA ARG A 114 -9.23 8.64 7.41
C ARG A 114 -9.19 9.72 8.49
N PRO A 115 -9.27 9.35 9.79
CA PRO A 115 -9.10 10.33 10.86
C PRO A 115 -7.68 10.91 10.85
N ASP A 116 -7.51 12.08 11.42
CA ASP A 116 -6.21 12.72 11.59
C ASP A 116 -5.26 11.78 12.33
N GLY A 117 -4.03 11.66 11.83
CA GLY A 117 -3.06 10.73 12.39
C GLY A 117 -3.18 9.30 11.89
N GLY A 118 -4.19 9.02 11.05
CA GLY A 118 -4.42 7.71 10.48
C GLY A 118 -5.25 6.77 11.36
N ASP A 119 -5.57 5.62 10.83
CA ASP A 119 -6.44 4.62 11.48
C ASP A 119 -5.91 3.19 11.31
N GLY A 120 -4.63 3.05 10.97
CA GLY A 120 -4.01 1.74 10.77
C GLY A 120 -3.88 0.96 12.07
N VAL A 121 -4.10 -0.34 11.98
CA VAL A 121 -3.95 -1.29 13.09
C VAL A 121 -3.02 -2.40 12.64
N PHE A 122 -1.87 -2.55 13.32
CA PHE A 122 -0.95 -3.63 13.02
C PHE A 122 -1.47 -4.96 13.57
N VAL A 123 -1.26 -6.02 12.81
CA VAL A 123 -1.75 -7.35 13.15
C VAL A 123 -0.60 -8.36 13.08
N ASP A 124 -0.44 -9.16 14.13
CA ASP A 124 0.50 -10.27 14.20
C ASP A 124 -0.29 -11.60 14.20
N PRO A 125 0.25 -12.62 13.54
CA PRO A 125 1.43 -12.59 12.67
C PRO A 125 1.12 -11.92 11.32
N ALA A 126 2.16 -11.43 10.66
CA ALA A 126 2.00 -10.81 9.33
C ALA A 126 1.50 -11.81 8.29
N TRP A 127 1.92 -13.07 8.42
CA TRP A 127 1.59 -14.14 7.47
C TRP A 127 1.04 -15.35 8.19
N ILE A 128 0.23 -16.13 7.47
CA ILE A 128 -0.49 -17.30 8.01
C ILE A 128 0.02 -18.63 7.43
N ASP A 129 1.09 -18.59 6.66
CA ASP A 129 1.71 -19.77 6.08
C ASP A 129 2.72 -20.45 7.00
#